data_50a726a7d1c983a28de56ef68d111c58
#
_entry.id   50a726a7d1c983a28de56ef68d111c58
#
_cell.length_a   1.000
_cell.length_b   1.000
_cell.length_c   1.000
_cell.angle_alpha   90.00
_cell.angle_beta   90.00
_cell.angle_gamma   90.00
#
_symmetry.space_group_name_H-M   'P 1'
#
loop_
_entity.id
_entity.type
_entity.pdbx_description
1 polymer ?
#
loop_
_entity_poly.entity_id
_entity_poly.type
_entity_poly.pdbx_seq_one_letter_code
_entity_poly.pdbx_strand_id
1 'polypeptide(L)'
;KTIEFGKKKAEEQFWDLIDKQIGVRFWVGMPWMPQGEKLWKYIKKFKPIILSSPSRDESSRIGKGLWVKRNIPGTPLKLAYKADGKARYASPTSILIDDRDDNIERWKSSGGIGIKFISADQVINDLEKIGL
;
A
#
# COMPACT_ATOMS: atom_id res chain seq x y z
N LYS A 1 -22.16 -6.37 -12.69
CA LYS A 1 -22.72 -7.02 -11.50
C LYS A 1 -21.72 -7.90 -10.80
N THR A 2 -20.93 -8.68 -11.53
CA THR A 2 -19.90 -9.53 -10.95
C THR A 2 -18.82 -8.70 -10.25
N ILE A 3 -18.47 -7.54 -10.83
CA ILE A 3 -17.50 -6.62 -10.27
C ILE A 3 -18.05 -5.97 -8.99
N GLU A 4 -19.31 -5.55 -8.99
CA GLU A 4 -19.95 -4.98 -7.81
C GLU A 4 -20.07 -5.98 -6.68
N PHE A 5 -20.43 -7.22 -7.00
CA PHE A 5 -20.52 -8.29 -6.01
C PHE A 5 -19.16 -8.61 -5.41
N GLY A 6 -18.10 -8.69 -6.22
CA GLY A 6 -16.75 -8.90 -5.74
C GLY A 6 -16.25 -7.76 -4.87
N LYS A 7 -16.54 -6.53 -5.25
CA LYS A 7 -16.18 -5.33 -4.47
C LYS A 7 -16.91 -5.32 -3.13
N LYS A 8 -18.19 -5.59 -3.11
CA LYS A 8 -18.99 -5.65 -1.90
C LYS A 8 -18.51 -6.76 -0.96
N LYS A 9 -18.18 -7.92 -1.51
CA LYS A 9 -17.63 -9.04 -0.74
C LYS A 9 -16.27 -8.71 -0.15
N ALA A 10 -15.41 -8.01 -0.90
CA ALA A 10 -14.12 -7.55 -0.39
C ALA A 10 -14.30 -6.54 0.74
N GLU A 11 -15.26 -5.61 0.63
CA GLU A 11 -15.59 -4.66 1.70
C GLU A 11 -16.11 -5.38 2.93
N GLU A 12 -16.99 -6.35 2.79
CA GLU A 12 -17.49 -7.15 3.91
C GLU A 12 -16.38 -7.92 4.61
N GLN A 13 -15.47 -8.53 3.86
CA GLN A 13 -14.31 -9.21 4.44
C GLN A 13 -13.41 -8.25 5.19
N PHE A 14 -13.21 -7.06 4.67
CA PHE A 14 -12.41 -6.02 5.30
C PHE A 14 -13.02 -5.60 6.64
N TRP A 15 -14.32 -5.34 6.68
CA TRP A 15 -15.05 -5.01 7.89
C TRP A 15 -14.99 -6.13 8.92
N ASP A 16 -15.18 -7.38 8.49
CA ASP A 16 -15.07 -8.54 9.37
C ASP A 16 -13.70 -8.61 10.03
N LEU A 17 -12.64 -8.30 9.28
CA LEU A 17 -11.28 -8.32 9.79
C LEU A 17 -11.03 -7.21 10.81
N ILE A 18 -11.56 -6.03 10.58
CA ILE A 18 -11.50 -4.92 11.53
C ILE A 18 -12.25 -5.29 12.82
N ASP A 19 -13.46 -5.81 12.68
CA ASP A 19 -14.30 -6.22 13.81
C ASP A 19 -13.65 -7.31 14.65
N LYS A 20 -12.89 -8.20 14.04
CA LYS A 20 -12.15 -9.27 14.73
C LYS A 20 -10.80 -8.82 15.25
N GLN A 21 -10.45 -7.54 15.12
CA GLN A 21 -9.17 -6.96 15.53
C GLN A 21 -7.95 -7.62 14.88
N ILE A 22 -8.13 -8.24 13.71
CA ILE A 22 -7.02 -8.73 12.91
C ILE A 22 -6.43 -7.54 12.20
N GLY A 23 -5.18 -7.20 12.50
CA GLY A 23 -4.54 -6.00 11.98
C GLY A 23 -4.51 -5.93 10.47
N VAL A 24 -4.85 -4.76 9.93
CA VAL A 24 -4.71 -4.46 8.51
C VAL A 24 -3.30 -3.95 8.27
N ARG A 25 -2.61 -4.53 7.30
CA ARG A 25 -1.27 -4.07 6.92
C ARG A 25 -1.33 -3.12 5.75
N PHE A 26 -0.71 -1.97 5.92
CA PHE A 26 -0.58 -0.96 4.88
C PHE A 26 0.78 -1.05 4.23
N TRP A 27 0.80 -1.09 2.90
CA TRP A 27 2.00 -1.12 2.08
C TRP A 27 1.98 0.10 1.16
N VAL A 28 3.06 0.86 1.14
CA VAL A 28 3.13 2.11 0.37
C VAL A 28 4.26 2.00 -0.63
N GLY A 29 3.90 2.03 -1.92
CA GLY A 29 4.86 1.85 -3.02
C GLY A 29 5.40 3.14 -3.62
N MET A 30 5.01 4.33 -3.10
CA MET A 30 5.38 5.58 -3.76
C MET A 30 5.56 6.76 -2.76
N PRO A 31 6.50 6.67 -1.81
CA PRO A 31 6.62 7.70 -0.76
C PRO A 31 7.09 9.08 -1.24
N TRP A 32 7.62 9.18 -2.46
CA TRP A 32 8.26 10.39 -2.97
C TRP A 32 7.38 11.23 -3.91
N MET A 33 6.15 10.87 -4.10
CA MET A 33 5.24 11.61 -4.96
C MET A 33 4.85 12.95 -4.32
N PRO A 34 4.53 13.97 -5.15
CA PRO A 34 3.87 15.17 -4.62
C PRO A 34 2.65 14.75 -3.80
N GLN A 35 2.38 15.44 -2.70
CA GLN A 35 1.33 15.10 -1.75
C GLN A 35 1.61 13.83 -0.92
N GLY A 36 2.75 13.19 -1.09
CA GLY A 36 3.13 12.03 -0.29
C GLY A 36 3.14 12.34 1.21
N GLU A 37 3.60 13.53 1.58
CA GLU A 37 3.61 13.96 2.97
C GLU A 37 2.21 14.05 3.57
N LYS A 38 1.26 14.59 2.82
CA LYS A 38 -0.13 14.69 3.25
C LYS A 38 -0.74 13.32 3.48
N LEU A 39 -0.52 12.40 2.56
CA LEU A 39 -0.97 11.02 2.69
C LEU A 39 -0.31 10.35 3.89
N TRP A 40 1.00 10.54 4.06
CA TRP A 40 1.75 9.97 5.16
C TRP A 40 1.18 10.37 6.51
N LYS A 41 0.87 11.64 6.70
CA LYS A 41 0.27 12.14 7.94
C LYS A 41 -1.03 11.44 8.28
N TYR A 42 -1.80 11.05 7.28
CA TYR A 42 -3.06 10.32 7.47
C TYR A 42 -2.82 8.86 7.83
N ILE A 43 -1.92 8.18 7.10
CA ILE A 43 -1.75 6.73 7.23
C ILE A 43 -0.75 6.30 8.29
N LYS A 44 0.08 7.21 8.81
CA LYS A 44 1.15 6.85 9.77
C LYS A 44 0.62 6.15 11.03
N LYS A 45 -0.60 6.46 11.45
CA LYS A 45 -1.25 5.82 12.60
C LYS A 45 -1.50 4.32 12.39
N PHE A 46 -1.56 3.88 11.14
CA PHE A 46 -1.74 2.48 10.79
C PHE A 46 -0.42 1.70 10.66
N LYS A 47 0.71 2.35 10.94
CA LYS A 47 2.05 1.77 10.87
C LYS A 47 2.35 1.14 9.51
N PRO A 48 2.33 1.93 8.42
CA PRO A 48 2.56 1.40 7.08
C PRO A 48 3.99 0.93 6.88
N ILE A 49 4.18 0.09 5.86
CA ILE A 49 5.47 -0.43 5.43
C ILE A 49 5.74 0.14 4.04
N ILE A 50 6.94 0.67 3.82
CA ILE A 50 7.34 1.12 2.50
C ILE A 50 7.74 -0.09 1.67
N LEU A 51 7.14 -0.22 0.50
CA LEU A 51 7.40 -1.31 -0.43
C LEU A 51 7.91 -0.72 -1.74
N SER A 52 9.16 -0.97 -2.07
CA SER A 52 9.81 -0.35 -3.21
C SER A 52 10.46 -1.38 -4.11
N SER A 53 10.42 -1.10 -5.42
CA SER A 53 11.16 -1.88 -6.42
C SER A 53 12.40 -1.08 -6.82
N PRO A 54 13.56 -1.34 -6.21
CA PRO A 54 14.77 -0.62 -6.55
C PRO A 54 15.28 -1.04 -7.93
N SER A 55 16.02 -0.15 -8.59
CA SER A 55 16.78 -0.52 -9.78
C SER A 55 17.87 -1.52 -9.37
N ARG A 56 18.51 -2.17 -10.38
CA ARG A 56 19.63 -3.08 -10.13
C ARG A 56 20.84 -2.38 -9.53
N ASP A 57 20.88 -1.06 -9.62
CA ASP A 57 21.95 -0.27 -9.06
C ASP A 57 21.87 -0.27 -7.53
N GLU A 58 22.96 -0.68 -6.89
CA GLU A 58 23.08 -0.73 -5.44
C GLU A 58 22.88 0.64 -4.79
N SER A 59 23.28 1.71 -5.46
CA SER A 59 23.10 3.07 -4.95
C SER A 59 21.62 3.44 -4.77
N SER A 60 20.75 2.92 -5.63
CA SER A 60 19.29 3.13 -5.50
C SER A 60 18.75 2.51 -4.21
N ARG A 61 19.19 1.30 -3.89
CA ARG A 61 18.78 0.61 -2.66
C ARG A 61 19.27 1.35 -1.42
N ILE A 62 20.53 1.74 -1.41
CA ILE A 62 21.13 2.49 -0.29
C ILE A 62 20.44 3.85 -0.13
N GLY A 63 20.21 4.56 -1.25
CA GLY A 63 19.54 5.86 -1.24
C GLY A 63 18.13 5.79 -0.66
N LYS A 64 17.36 4.77 -1.02
CA LYS A 64 16.02 4.57 -0.49
C LYS A 64 16.04 4.29 1.01
N GLY A 65 16.96 3.47 1.48
CA GLY A 65 17.12 3.19 2.90
C GLY A 65 17.48 4.44 3.70
N LEU A 66 18.41 5.23 3.20
CA LEU A 66 18.81 6.49 3.85
C LEU A 66 17.67 7.51 3.88
N TRP A 67 16.91 7.60 2.79
CA TRP A 67 15.76 8.50 2.71
C TRP A 67 14.70 8.14 3.78
N VAL A 68 14.36 6.87 3.89
CA VAL A 68 13.40 6.38 4.90
C VAL A 68 13.91 6.72 6.31
N LYS A 69 15.16 6.43 6.58
CA LYS A 69 15.78 6.69 7.89
C LYS A 69 15.76 8.17 8.26
N ARG A 70 15.96 9.05 7.27
CA ARG A 70 16.00 10.51 7.49
C ARG A 70 14.61 11.11 7.64
N ASN A 71 13.66 10.71 6.78
CA ASN A 71 12.35 11.36 6.66
C ASN A 71 11.24 10.68 7.45
N ILE A 72 11.29 9.37 7.57
CA ILE A 72 10.27 8.58 8.27
C ILE A 72 10.93 7.49 9.13
N PRO A 73 11.75 7.90 10.12
CA PRO A 73 12.50 6.94 10.93
C PRO A 73 11.56 5.96 11.65
N GLY A 74 12.02 4.73 11.80
CA GLY A 74 11.24 3.68 12.43
C GLY A 74 10.25 2.97 11.51
N THR A 75 10.12 3.42 10.25
CA THR A 75 9.23 2.79 9.27
C THR A 75 9.97 1.66 8.56
N PRO A 76 9.41 0.44 8.53
CA PRO A 76 10.02 -0.67 7.79
C PRO A 76 10.06 -0.40 6.29
N LEU A 77 11.17 -0.80 5.66
CA LEU A 77 11.35 -0.76 4.21
C LEU A 77 11.53 -2.18 3.70
N LYS A 78 10.69 -2.59 2.76
CA LYS A 78 10.81 -3.86 2.05
C LYS A 78 11.12 -3.60 0.59
N LEU A 79 12.05 -4.38 0.05
CA LEU A 79 12.49 -4.25 -1.35
C LEU A 79 11.99 -5.44 -2.16
N ALA A 80 11.38 -5.16 -3.31
CA ALA A 80 10.83 -6.16 -4.21
C ALA A 80 11.53 -6.01 -5.57
N TYR A 81 12.33 -6.99 -5.96
CA TYR A 81 13.21 -6.90 -7.12
C TYR A 81 12.59 -7.36 -8.43
N LYS A 82 11.54 -8.18 -8.40
CA LYS A 82 10.91 -8.73 -9.60
C LYS A 82 9.58 -8.04 -9.87
N ALA A 83 9.10 -8.14 -11.11
CA ALA A 83 7.85 -7.52 -11.53
C ALA A 83 6.66 -7.90 -10.64
N ASP A 84 6.60 -9.15 -10.19
CA ASP A 84 5.58 -9.66 -9.29
C ASP A 84 5.99 -9.66 -7.82
N GLY A 85 7.16 -9.09 -7.51
CA GLY A 85 7.73 -9.14 -6.16
C GLY A 85 6.86 -8.47 -5.09
N LYS A 86 6.22 -7.36 -5.45
CA LYS A 86 5.30 -6.68 -4.53
C LYS A 86 4.08 -7.55 -4.20
N ALA A 87 3.54 -8.25 -5.19
CA ALA A 87 2.34 -9.07 -5.02
C ALA A 87 2.53 -10.26 -4.06
N ARG A 88 3.77 -10.63 -3.75
CA ARG A 88 4.08 -11.67 -2.76
C ARG A 88 3.61 -11.32 -1.36
N TYR A 89 3.48 -10.02 -1.08
CA TYR A 89 3.04 -9.54 0.23
C TYR A 89 1.52 -9.35 0.30
N ALA A 90 0.80 -9.59 -0.79
CA ALA A 90 -0.65 -9.42 -0.83
C ALA A 90 -1.36 -10.46 0.04
N SER A 91 -2.37 -10.02 0.74
CA SER A 91 -3.26 -10.86 1.54
C SER A 91 -4.62 -10.16 1.66
N PRO A 92 -5.67 -10.86 2.08
CA PRO A 92 -6.98 -10.20 2.25
C PRO A 92 -6.98 -9.00 3.20
N THR A 93 -5.96 -8.91 4.08
CA THR A 93 -5.82 -7.81 5.05
C THR A 93 -4.74 -6.81 4.68
N SER A 94 -4.16 -6.92 3.49
CA SER A 94 -3.08 -6.05 3.04
C SER A 94 -3.60 -5.03 2.04
N ILE A 95 -3.35 -3.75 2.31
CA ILE A 95 -3.70 -2.64 1.43
C ILE A 95 -2.40 -2.12 0.80
N LEU A 96 -2.34 -2.11 -0.53
CA LEU A 96 -1.24 -1.48 -1.27
C LEU A 96 -1.70 -0.16 -1.86
N ILE A 97 -0.96 0.90 -1.56
CA ILE A 97 -1.12 2.22 -2.18
C ILE A 97 0.08 2.39 -3.12
N ASP A 98 -0.18 2.47 -4.41
CA ASP A 98 0.86 2.54 -5.44
C ASP A 98 0.36 3.36 -6.61
N ASP A 99 1.26 4.03 -7.31
CA ASP A 99 0.94 4.86 -8.48
C ASP A 99 0.93 4.08 -9.81
N ARG A 100 1.35 2.82 -9.79
CA ARG A 100 1.44 2.00 -11.00
C ARG A 100 0.29 1.02 -11.11
N ASP A 101 -0.39 1.06 -12.26
CA ASP A 101 -1.52 0.17 -12.55
C ASP A 101 -1.13 -1.31 -12.49
N ASP A 102 0.02 -1.68 -13.03
CA ASP A 102 0.46 -3.07 -13.06
C ASP A 102 0.70 -3.62 -11.64
N ASN A 103 1.26 -2.82 -10.75
CA ASN A 103 1.46 -3.23 -9.35
C ASN A 103 0.12 -3.44 -8.64
N ILE A 104 -0.81 -2.53 -8.84
CA ILE A 104 -2.14 -2.61 -8.24
C ILE A 104 -2.90 -3.83 -8.75
N GLU A 105 -2.87 -4.09 -10.07
CA GLU A 105 -3.56 -5.23 -10.68
C GLU A 105 -3.00 -6.57 -10.17
N ARG A 106 -1.68 -6.69 -10.09
CA ARG A 106 -1.05 -7.91 -9.56
C ARG A 106 -1.37 -8.11 -8.09
N TRP A 107 -1.41 -7.03 -7.32
CA TRP A 107 -1.76 -7.09 -5.90
C TRP A 107 -3.19 -7.61 -5.70
N LYS A 108 -4.15 -7.04 -6.44
CA LYS A 108 -5.54 -7.49 -6.40
C LYS A 108 -5.69 -8.93 -6.85
N SER A 109 -5.00 -9.31 -7.91
CA SER A 109 -5.02 -10.69 -8.44
C SER A 109 -4.47 -11.69 -7.42
N SER A 110 -3.61 -11.24 -6.53
CA SER A 110 -3.04 -12.07 -5.46
C SER A 110 -3.84 -12.00 -4.15
N GLY A 111 -5.03 -11.41 -4.18
CA GLY A 111 -5.96 -11.40 -3.05
C GLY A 111 -5.89 -10.18 -2.14
N GLY A 112 -5.06 -9.18 -2.46
CA GLY A 112 -4.93 -7.97 -1.67
C GLY A 112 -5.88 -6.86 -2.08
N ILE A 113 -5.93 -5.81 -1.27
CA ILE A 113 -6.70 -4.60 -1.54
C ILE A 113 -5.75 -3.57 -2.15
N GLY A 114 -6.03 -3.14 -3.39
CA GLY A 114 -5.18 -2.18 -4.09
C GLY A 114 -5.87 -0.83 -4.24
N ILE A 115 -5.16 0.24 -3.91
CA ILE A 115 -5.62 1.62 -4.12
C ILE A 115 -4.58 2.32 -4.98
N LYS A 116 -4.96 2.67 -6.21
CA LYS A 116 -4.07 3.43 -7.09
C LYS A 116 -3.97 4.86 -6.58
N PHE A 117 -2.73 5.34 -6.43
CA PHE A 117 -2.47 6.71 -6.03
C PHE A 117 -2.63 7.65 -7.23
N ILE A 118 -3.55 8.58 -7.12
CA ILE A 118 -3.71 9.70 -8.06
C ILE A 118 -3.48 11.00 -7.29
N SER A 119 -4.06 11.11 -6.10
CA SER A 119 -3.83 12.24 -5.19
C SER A 119 -3.97 11.76 -3.75
N ALA A 120 -3.42 12.53 -2.81
CA ALA A 120 -3.58 12.22 -1.39
C ALA A 120 -5.05 12.25 -0.97
N ASP A 121 -5.79 13.25 -1.43
CA ASP A 121 -7.20 13.40 -1.09
C ASP A 121 -8.05 12.23 -1.59
N GLN A 122 -7.78 11.77 -2.82
CA GLN A 122 -8.48 10.62 -3.38
C GLN A 122 -8.20 9.35 -2.56
N VAL A 123 -6.94 9.09 -2.18
CA VAL A 123 -6.60 7.92 -1.38
C VAL A 123 -7.26 7.99 0.00
N ILE A 124 -7.23 9.15 0.64
CA ILE A 124 -7.88 9.35 1.94
C ILE A 124 -9.38 9.08 1.84
N ASN A 125 -10.04 9.59 0.79
CA ASN A 125 -11.45 9.30 0.54
C ASN A 125 -11.72 7.81 0.36
N ASP A 126 -10.88 7.13 -0.40
CA ASP A 126 -11.03 5.69 -0.63
C ASP A 126 -10.88 4.90 0.68
N LEU A 127 -9.92 5.29 1.52
CA LEU A 127 -9.73 4.68 2.84
C LEU A 127 -10.92 4.94 3.76
N GLU A 128 -11.46 6.15 3.77
CA GLU A 128 -12.64 6.50 4.56
C GLU A 128 -13.87 5.69 4.14
N LYS A 129 -14.04 5.45 2.84
CA LYS A 129 -15.15 4.64 2.31
C LYS A 129 -15.12 3.21 2.81
N ILE A 130 -13.97 2.67 3.09
CA ILE A 130 -13.81 1.33 3.65
C ILE A 130 -13.63 1.35 5.18
N GLY A 131 -13.88 2.51 5.80
CA GLY A 131 -13.97 2.62 7.26
C GLY A 131 -12.70 3.09 7.96
N LEU A 132 -11.70 3.50 7.22
CA LEU A 132 -10.45 3.98 7.77
C LEU A 132 -10.31 5.49 7.65
#